data_bcd254d78675c98a54f7f09d9a5ea107
#
_entry.id   bcd254d78675c98a54f7f09d9a5ea107
#
_cell.length_a   1.000
_cell.length_b   1.000
_cell.length_c   1.000
_cell.angle_alpha   90.00
_cell.angle_beta   90.00
_cell.angle_gamma   90.00
#
_symmetry.space_group_name_H-M   'P 1'
#
loop_
_entity.id
_entity.type
_entity.pdbx_description
1 polymer ?
#
loop_
_entity_poly.entity_id
_entity_poly.type
_entity_poly.pdbx_seq_one_letter_code
_entity_poly.pdbx_strand_id
1 'polypeptide(L)'
;PNTPDISKEARYRVWWCLYTFEHMLGIMTGRPTCIQDGVSTSPFPLPFEEEQLQEPTAFEVLTDTTLRDERINNVMASACIRQMPLHPANGKDGSHHTRARDTKWLKSLPVNDGLFYLYYCDLAVVAQEIVNKVYSVDCVMVPWAEIESRIGELKSRTETWKSNIPTGLDFTDKEDKGPDILRCKLSLALHYYSARITLGRPCLCRRDARQKGTNPSFSHEMAVVTLESARCMLDLIPDEPDALQLYRIAPWWCILHYLMQAATVLLLELSFGTVHMPEEEKNFIILSKKAVRWLFAMSEQSIASRRAWQLCDLSLRKLAQGMKYDVSDMPSYPYTPEPRSTIGSEPAHGQPMSHAATAGDYWAPLQEDLPVSAPDAPPAEDHYTYPNVTMSSLTAEAQDSYFPYDPITGEFMRSFFPHSNEDENWEC
;
A
#
# COMPACT_ATOMS: atom_id res chain seq x y z
N PRO A 1 -21.08 -31.22 11.86
CA PRO A 1 -22.01 -30.34 12.55
C PRO A 1 -22.28 -29.15 11.63
N ASN A 2 -23.57 -28.91 11.31
CA ASN A 2 -23.97 -27.79 10.49
C ASN A 2 -23.74 -26.49 11.27
N THR A 3 -22.73 -25.72 10.85
CA THR A 3 -22.50 -24.38 11.40
C THR A 3 -23.61 -23.45 10.91
N PRO A 4 -24.26 -22.67 11.77
CA PRO A 4 -25.25 -21.68 11.34
C PRO A 4 -24.66 -20.71 10.30
N ASP A 5 -25.48 -20.29 9.33
CA ASP A 5 -25.01 -19.46 8.21
C ASP A 5 -24.51 -18.08 8.67
N ILE A 6 -25.15 -17.50 9.70
CA ILE A 6 -24.67 -16.27 10.35
C ILE A 6 -23.24 -16.45 10.90
N SER A 7 -22.95 -17.61 11.52
CA SER A 7 -21.59 -17.89 12.04
C SER A 7 -20.58 -18.10 10.92
N LYS A 8 -21.01 -18.60 9.75
CA LYS A 8 -20.14 -18.67 8.56
C LYS A 8 -19.83 -17.27 8.04
N GLU A 9 -20.87 -16.41 7.95
CA GLU A 9 -20.70 -15.02 7.51
C GLU A 9 -19.73 -14.26 8.42
N ALA A 10 -19.85 -14.41 9.74
CA ALA A 10 -18.90 -13.80 10.69
C ALA A 10 -17.45 -14.25 10.42
N ARG A 11 -17.24 -15.55 10.12
CA ARG A 11 -15.90 -16.05 9.76
C ARG A 11 -15.40 -15.49 8.43
N TYR A 12 -16.26 -15.33 7.43
CA TYR A 12 -15.89 -14.70 6.17
C TYR A 12 -15.46 -13.25 6.38
N ARG A 13 -16.17 -12.49 7.20
CA ARG A 13 -15.80 -11.12 7.56
C ARG A 13 -14.44 -11.05 8.26
N VAL A 14 -14.19 -11.92 9.24
CA VAL A 14 -12.88 -12.01 9.91
C VAL A 14 -11.77 -12.36 8.92
N TRP A 15 -11.99 -13.33 8.03
CA TRP A 15 -11.04 -13.68 6.97
C TRP A 15 -10.68 -12.48 6.11
N TRP A 16 -11.68 -11.73 5.65
CA TRP A 16 -11.45 -10.56 4.81
C TRP A 16 -10.78 -9.41 5.56
N CYS A 17 -11.04 -9.25 6.87
CA CYS A 17 -10.29 -8.31 7.70
C CYS A 17 -8.79 -8.66 7.73
N LEU A 18 -8.45 -9.94 7.93
CA LEU A 18 -7.07 -10.41 7.91
C LEU A 18 -6.44 -10.22 6.53
N TYR A 19 -7.17 -10.57 5.47
CA TYR A 19 -6.69 -10.42 4.09
C TYR A 19 -6.35 -8.95 3.76
N THR A 20 -7.28 -8.03 4.01
CA THR A 20 -7.08 -6.61 3.72
C THR A 20 -5.98 -6.01 4.58
N PHE A 21 -5.87 -6.41 5.83
CA PHE A 21 -4.82 -5.97 6.75
C PHE A 21 -3.44 -6.44 6.29
N GLU A 22 -3.30 -7.72 5.96
CA GLU A 22 -2.05 -8.29 5.48
C GLU A 22 -1.60 -7.66 4.16
N HIS A 23 -2.56 -7.45 3.21
CA HIS A 23 -2.30 -6.76 1.97
C HIS A 23 -1.73 -5.34 2.20
N MET A 24 -2.35 -4.57 3.09
CA MET A 24 -1.86 -3.23 3.43
C MET A 24 -0.46 -3.27 4.05
N LEU A 25 -0.19 -4.21 4.95
CA LEU A 25 1.14 -4.38 5.54
C LEU A 25 2.18 -4.77 4.48
N GLY A 26 1.84 -5.66 3.57
CA GLY A 26 2.71 -6.08 2.46
C GLY A 26 3.11 -4.90 1.57
N ILE A 27 2.14 -4.11 1.12
CA ILE A 27 2.39 -2.91 0.30
C ILE A 27 3.26 -1.90 1.04
N MET A 28 2.97 -1.62 2.31
CA MET A 28 3.68 -0.61 3.09
C MET A 28 5.11 -1.00 3.42
N THR A 29 5.35 -2.28 3.64
CA THR A 29 6.69 -2.80 4.01
C THR A 29 7.50 -3.27 2.82
N GLY A 30 6.90 -3.32 1.61
CA GLY A 30 7.52 -3.89 0.42
C GLY A 30 7.79 -5.39 0.54
N ARG A 31 7.02 -6.10 1.37
CA ARG A 31 7.18 -7.54 1.61
C ARG A 31 6.09 -8.34 0.90
N PRO A 32 6.40 -9.55 0.43
CA PRO A 32 5.37 -10.45 -0.08
C PRO A 32 4.38 -10.80 1.03
N THR A 33 3.12 -10.97 0.63
CA THR A 33 2.06 -11.45 1.53
C THR A 33 2.19 -12.95 1.76
N CYS A 34 1.73 -13.44 2.92
CA CYS A 34 1.69 -14.88 3.22
C CYS A 34 0.45 -15.54 2.59
N ILE A 35 -0.57 -14.76 2.25
CA ILE A 35 -1.77 -15.27 1.58
C ILE A 35 -1.47 -15.40 0.09
N GLN A 36 -1.47 -16.64 -0.38
CA GLN A 36 -1.31 -16.93 -1.81
C GLN A 36 -2.64 -16.77 -2.54
N ASP A 37 -2.59 -16.19 -3.74
CA ASP A 37 -3.76 -16.08 -4.59
C ASP A 37 -4.28 -17.45 -5.00
N GLY A 38 -5.62 -17.56 -5.12
CA GLY A 38 -6.29 -18.79 -5.50
C GLY A 38 -6.40 -19.85 -4.41
N VAL A 39 -5.80 -19.65 -3.23
CA VAL A 39 -5.90 -20.60 -2.12
C VAL A 39 -7.20 -20.42 -1.32
N SER A 40 -7.77 -19.22 -1.31
CA SER A 40 -8.99 -18.94 -0.57
C SER A 40 -10.23 -19.08 -1.43
N THR A 41 -11.15 -19.95 -0.99
CA THR A 41 -12.50 -20.10 -1.53
C THR A 41 -13.54 -19.31 -0.72
N SER A 42 -13.11 -18.49 0.23
CA SER A 42 -14.02 -17.70 1.07
C SER A 42 -14.82 -16.71 0.21
N PRO A 43 -16.16 -16.76 0.24
CA PRO A 43 -16.98 -15.78 -0.48
C PRO A 43 -16.76 -14.39 0.08
N PHE A 44 -17.07 -13.35 -0.72
CA PHE A 44 -17.03 -11.99 -0.22
C PHE A 44 -18.03 -11.78 0.93
N PRO A 45 -17.75 -10.83 1.87
CA PRO A 45 -18.68 -10.48 2.91
C PRO A 45 -20.01 -9.95 2.31
N LEU A 46 -21.11 -10.21 2.97
CA LEU A 46 -22.42 -9.69 2.55
C LEU A 46 -22.48 -8.16 2.75
N PRO A 47 -23.14 -7.43 1.83
CA PRO A 47 -23.26 -5.97 1.87
C PRO A 47 -24.35 -5.48 2.85
N PHE A 48 -24.45 -6.13 4.01
CA PHE A 48 -25.46 -5.86 5.03
C PHE A 48 -24.80 -5.70 6.38
N GLU A 49 -25.41 -4.95 7.28
CA GLU A 49 -25.02 -4.90 8.68
C GLU A 49 -25.46 -6.17 9.41
N GLU A 50 -24.91 -6.43 10.60
CA GLU A 50 -25.18 -7.67 11.32
C GLU A 50 -26.65 -7.81 11.71
N GLU A 51 -27.29 -6.71 12.08
CA GLU A 51 -28.69 -6.63 12.45
C GLU A 51 -29.63 -6.94 11.26
N GLN A 52 -29.17 -6.64 10.06
CA GLN A 52 -29.93 -6.85 8.82
C GLN A 52 -29.87 -8.30 8.31
N LEU A 53 -28.97 -9.14 8.82
CA LEU A 53 -28.79 -10.52 8.33
C LEU A 53 -30.03 -11.40 8.50
N GLN A 54 -30.97 -11.01 9.35
CA GLN A 54 -32.26 -11.71 9.55
C GLN A 54 -33.38 -11.14 8.66
N GLU A 55 -33.16 -10.05 7.97
CA GLU A 55 -34.14 -9.50 7.03
C GLU A 55 -34.29 -10.42 5.80
N PRO A 56 -35.48 -10.52 5.19
CA PRO A 56 -35.73 -11.48 4.11
C PRO A 56 -34.73 -11.39 2.96
N THR A 57 -34.37 -10.19 2.51
CA THR A 57 -33.42 -9.96 1.40
C THR A 57 -32.00 -10.40 1.73
N ALA A 58 -31.53 -10.12 2.93
CA ALA A 58 -30.20 -10.51 3.39
C ALA A 58 -30.15 -12.01 3.70
N PHE A 59 -31.20 -12.55 4.32
CA PHE A 59 -31.31 -13.97 4.67
C PHE A 59 -31.33 -14.87 3.43
N GLU A 60 -32.01 -14.46 2.36
CA GLU A 60 -32.02 -15.18 1.10
C GLU A 60 -30.59 -15.34 0.52
N VAL A 61 -29.83 -14.25 0.45
CA VAL A 61 -28.44 -14.27 -0.05
C VAL A 61 -27.47 -14.95 0.94
N LEU A 62 -27.80 -14.94 2.24
CA LEU A 62 -27.02 -15.62 3.26
C LEU A 62 -27.12 -17.15 3.14
N THR A 63 -28.30 -17.68 2.82
CA THR A 63 -28.61 -19.11 2.80
C THR A 63 -28.44 -19.76 1.43
N ASP A 64 -28.66 -19.02 0.35
CA ASP A 64 -28.52 -19.49 -1.05
C ASP A 64 -27.16 -19.08 -1.61
N THR A 65 -26.24 -20.05 -1.68
CA THR A 65 -24.89 -19.85 -2.22
C THR A 65 -24.92 -19.50 -3.71
N THR A 66 -25.84 -20.03 -4.49
CA THR A 66 -25.96 -19.76 -5.92
C THR A 66 -26.36 -18.30 -6.15
N LEU A 67 -27.34 -17.83 -5.40
CA LEU A 67 -27.80 -16.45 -5.45
C LEU A 67 -26.70 -15.48 -4.98
N ARG A 68 -25.93 -15.86 -3.95
CA ARG A 68 -24.76 -15.10 -3.50
C ARG A 68 -23.70 -14.98 -4.59
N ASP A 69 -23.41 -16.06 -5.28
CA ASP A 69 -22.43 -16.07 -6.38
C ASP A 69 -22.92 -15.17 -7.53
N GLU A 70 -24.18 -15.26 -7.90
CA GLU A 70 -24.76 -14.44 -8.98
C GLU A 70 -24.81 -12.95 -8.64
N ARG A 71 -25.21 -12.60 -7.43
CA ARG A 71 -25.41 -11.20 -7.02
C ARG A 71 -24.15 -10.50 -6.51
N ILE A 72 -23.16 -11.26 -6.00
CA ILE A 72 -21.96 -10.70 -5.37
C ILE A 72 -20.69 -11.26 -6.03
N ASN A 73 -20.35 -12.52 -5.79
CA ASN A 73 -19.01 -13.03 -6.10
C ASN A 73 -18.63 -12.93 -7.59
N ASN A 74 -19.59 -13.12 -8.50
CA ASN A 74 -19.37 -13.08 -9.95
C ASN A 74 -19.45 -11.68 -10.57
N VAL A 75 -20.00 -10.69 -9.86
CA VAL A 75 -20.17 -9.32 -10.39
C VAL A 75 -19.03 -8.39 -9.97
N MET A 76 -18.26 -8.74 -8.96
CA MET A 76 -17.10 -7.97 -8.47
C MET A 76 -16.01 -7.84 -9.54
N ALA A 77 -15.25 -6.76 -9.48
CA ALA A 77 -14.15 -6.49 -10.42
C ALA A 77 -13.06 -7.56 -10.34
N SER A 78 -12.82 -8.12 -9.17
CA SER A 78 -11.85 -9.19 -8.93
C SER A 78 -12.38 -10.60 -9.19
N ALA A 79 -13.63 -10.78 -9.63
CA ALA A 79 -14.24 -12.10 -9.80
C ALA A 79 -13.39 -13.08 -10.63
N CYS A 80 -12.79 -12.60 -11.72
CA CYS A 80 -11.94 -13.42 -12.58
C CYS A 80 -10.57 -13.78 -11.97
N ILE A 81 -10.08 -13.01 -11.00
CA ILE A 81 -8.86 -13.33 -10.24
C ILE A 81 -9.13 -14.50 -9.30
N ARG A 82 -10.31 -14.51 -8.69
CA ARG A 82 -10.71 -15.50 -7.70
C ARG A 82 -11.19 -16.84 -8.28
N GLN A 83 -11.66 -16.82 -9.53
CA GLN A 83 -12.09 -18.02 -10.23
C GLN A 83 -10.86 -18.74 -10.79
N MET A 84 -10.19 -19.58 -10.00
CA MET A 84 -9.22 -20.52 -10.53
C MET A 84 -9.97 -21.58 -11.36
N PRO A 85 -9.48 -21.91 -12.57
CA PRO A 85 -9.98 -23.07 -13.30
C PRO A 85 -9.60 -24.33 -12.50
N LEU A 86 -10.57 -24.94 -11.83
CA LEU A 86 -10.40 -26.19 -11.07
C LEU A 86 -10.01 -27.39 -11.94
N HIS A 87 -10.11 -27.29 -13.27
CA HIS A 87 -9.60 -28.26 -14.24
C HIS A 87 -9.27 -27.56 -15.57
N PRO A 88 -8.20 -27.96 -16.27
CA PRO A 88 -8.05 -27.59 -17.68
C PRO A 88 -9.22 -28.21 -18.45
N ALA A 89 -10.21 -27.39 -18.77
CA ALA A 89 -11.30 -27.82 -19.62
C ALA A 89 -10.72 -28.17 -20.98
N ASN A 90 -10.66 -29.50 -21.31
CA ASN A 90 -10.52 -30.01 -22.66
C ASN A 90 -11.78 -29.60 -23.45
N GLY A 91 -11.86 -28.36 -23.86
CA GLY A 91 -12.98 -27.85 -24.62
C GLY A 91 -12.55 -26.63 -25.42
N LYS A 92 -12.40 -26.85 -26.74
CA LYS A 92 -12.27 -25.79 -27.74
C LYS A 92 -13.58 -25.00 -27.78
N ASP A 93 -13.75 -24.00 -26.93
CA ASP A 93 -14.71 -22.91 -27.16
C ASP A 93 -14.19 -21.65 -26.53
N GLY A 94 -13.40 -20.92 -27.33
CA GLY A 94 -12.79 -19.64 -26.99
C GLY A 94 -13.77 -18.46 -27.05
N SER A 95 -15.01 -18.62 -26.64
CA SER A 95 -15.93 -17.49 -26.44
C SER A 95 -16.11 -17.24 -24.94
N HIS A 96 -15.10 -16.63 -24.31
CA HIS A 96 -15.35 -15.89 -23.10
C HIS A 96 -16.22 -14.67 -23.47
N HIS A 97 -17.52 -14.91 -23.70
CA HIS A 97 -18.49 -13.85 -23.63
C HIS A 97 -18.39 -13.23 -22.23
N THR A 98 -17.80 -12.07 -22.16
CA THR A 98 -17.88 -11.16 -21.00
C THR A 98 -19.35 -10.81 -20.85
N ARG A 99 -20.11 -11.70 -20.18
CA ARG A 99 -21.51 -11.42 -19.81
C ARG A 99 -21.44 -10.12 -19.00
N ALA A 100 -22.10 -9.07 -19.48
CA ALA A 100 -22.13 -7.79 -18.80
C ALA A 100 -22.55 -8.06 -17.35
N ARG A 101 -21.65 -7.74 -16.42
CA ARG A 101 -21.86 -7.99 -14.98
C ARG A 101 -23.01 -7.11 -14.51
N ASP A 102 -24.11 -7.71 -14.12
CA ASP A 102 -25.29 -6.97 -13.65
C ASP A 102 -25.10 -6.55 -12.19
N THR A 103 -24.59 -5.34 -11.98
CA THR A 103 -24.38 -4.73 -10.66
C THR A 103 -25.62 -3.96 -10.16
N LYS A 104 -26.74 -4.00 -10.87
CA LYS A 104 -27.94 -3.20 -10.52
C LYS A 104 -28.45 -3.49 -9.12
N TRP A 105 -28.43 -4.75 -8.70
CA TRP A 105 -28.86 -5.12 -7.37
C TRP A 105 -27.98 -4.45 -6.29
N LEU A 106 -26.64 -4.54 -6.40
CA LEU A 106 -25.73 -3.91 -5.45
C LEU A 106 -25.91 -2.38 -5.43
N LYS A 107 -26.12 -1.76 -6.60
CA LYS A 107 -26.35 -0.32 -6.71
C LYS A 107 -27.69 0.13 -6.14
N SER A 108 -28.65 -0.78 -5.96
CA SER A 108 -29.96 -0.49 -5.35
C SER A 108 -29.96 -0.60 -3.83
N LEU A 109 -28.89 -1.16 -3.22
CA LEU A 109 -28.80 -1.30 -1.77
C LEU A 109 -28.55 0.05 -1.09
N PRO A 110 -29.07 0.24 0.13
CA PRO A 110 -28.71 1.40 0.93
C PRO A 110 -27.21 1.38 1.29
N VAL A 111 -26.61 2.56 1.34
CA VAL A 111 -25.20 2.70 1.76
C VAL A 111 -25.10 2.42 3.25
N ASN A 112 -24.26 1.47 3.61
CA ASN A 112 -23.93 1.07 4.98
C ASN A 112 -22.49 0.57 5.03
N ASP A 113 -21.98 0.26 6.22
CA ASP A 113 -20.61 -0.23 6.42
C ASP A 113 -20.37 -1.60 5.76
N GLY A 114 -21.40 -2.46 5.65
CA GLY A 114 -21.31 -3.75 4.96
C GLY A 114 -21.07 -3.59 3.45
N LEU A 115 -21.82 -2.67 2.82
CA LEU A 115 -21.64 -2.37 1.38
C LEU A 115 -20.28 -1.70 1.11
N PHE A 116 -19.88 -0.75 1.93
CA PHE A 116 -18.53 -0.16 1.89
C PHE A 116 -17.46 -1.23 1.98
N TYR A 117 -17.57 -2.12 2.97
CA TYR A 117 -16.58 -3.16 3.21
C TYR A 117 -16.47 -4.17 2.07
N LEU A 118 -17.59 -4.54 1.44
CA LEU A 118 -17.60 -5.37 0.24
C LEU A 118 -16.73 -4.76 -0.87
N TYR A 119 -16.95 -3.47 -1.19
CA TYR A 119 -16.17 -2.79 -2.23
C TYR A 119 -14.70 -2.57 -1.84
N TYR A 120 -14.43 -2.38 -0.56
CA TYR A 120 -13.06 -2.30 -0.04
C TYR A 120 -12.30 -3.63 -0.23
N CYS A 121 -12.94 -4.76 0.08
CA CYS A 121 -12.38 -6.10 -0.12
C CYS A 121 -12.12 -6.40 -1.62
N ASP A 122 -13.07 -6.04 -2.49
CA ASP A 122 -12.92 -6.24 -3.93
C ASP A 122 -11.72 -5.46 -4.49
N LEU A 123 -11.56 -4.20 -4.08
CA LEU A 123 -10.41 -3.39 -4.47
C LEU A 123 -9.11 -3.94 -3.91
N ALA A 124 -9.10 -4.46 -2.68
CA ALA A 124 -7.91 -5.05 -2.08
C ALA A 124 -7.40 -6.26 -2.88
N VAL A 125 -8.31 -7.09 -3.41
CA VAL A 125 -7.93 -8.21 -4.31
C VAL A 125 -7.32 -7.69 -5.61
N VAL A 126 -7.91 -6.66 -6.22
CA VAL A 126 -7.34 -6.04 -7.44
C VAL A 126 -5.97 -5.43 -7.16
N ALA A 127 -5.81 -4.75 -6.02
CA ALA A 127 -4.55 -4.13 -5.62
C ALA A 127 -3.47 -5.18 -5.31
N GLN A 128 -3.83 -6.31 -4.69
CA GLN A 128 -2.91 -7.43 -4.49
C GLN A 128 -2.44 -8.03 -5.83
N GLU A 129 -3.35 -8.18 -6.79
CA GLU A 129 -3.02 -8.67 -8.13
C GLU A 129 -2.07 -7.72 -8.87
N ILE A 130 -2.17 -6.39 -8.63
CA ILE A 130 -1.20 -5.42 -9.15
C ILE A 130 0.21 -5.75 -8.62
N VAL A 131 0.33 -5.98 -7.31
CA VAL A 131 1.63 -6.34 -6.70
C VAL A 131 2.15 -7.65 -7.28
N ASN A 132 1.32 -8.66 -7.37
CA ASN A 132 1.72 -9.99 -7.83
C ASN A 132 2.12 -10.02 -9.30
N LYS A 133 1.47 -9.24 -10.18
CA LYS A 133 1.73 -9.27 -11.63
C LYS A 133 2.74 -8.24 -12.12
N VAL A 134 2.94 -7.15 -11.37
CA VAL A 134 3.78 -6.03 -11.81
C VAL A 134 5.08 -5.94 -11.01
N TYR A 135 5.09 -6.46 -9.76
CA TYR A 135 6.24 -6.36 -8.85
C TYR A 135 6.80 -7.72 -8.43
N SER A 136 6.32 -8.83 -9.01
CA SER A 136 6.89 -10.14 -8.73
C SER A 136 8.32 -10.25 -9.26
N VAL A 137 9.10 -11.14 -8.66
CA VAL A 137 10.48 -11.41 -9.08
C VAL A 137 10.55 -11.83 -10.56
N ASP A 138 9.53 -12.51 -11.06
CA ASP A 138 9.43 -12.95 -12.46
C ASP A 138 9.42 -11.77 -13.45
N CYS A 139 8.97 -10.60 -13.02
CA CYS A 139 8.93 -9.40 -13.87
C CYS A 139 10.32 -8.95 -14.34
N VAL A 140 11.40 -9.33 -13.65
CA VAL A 140 12.77 -9.03 -14.07
C VAL A 140 13.14 -9.79 -15.35
N MET A 141 12.54 -10.97 -15.56
CA MET A 141 12.82 -11.85 -16.71
C MET A 141 11.84 -11.66 -17.86
N VAL A 142 10.79 -10.88 -17.66
CA VAL A 142 9.71 -10.71 -18.64
C VAL A 142 9.97 -9.46 -19.50
N PRO A 143 9.78 -9.54 -20.85
CA PRO A 143 9.88 -8.37 -21.72
C PRO A 143 8.91 -7.26 -21.29
N TRP A 144 9.34 -5.99 -21.44
CA TRP A 144 8.52 -4.85 -21.03
C TRP A 144 7.14 -4.80 -21.68
N ALA A 145 7.02 -5.17 -22.94
CA ALA A 145 5.74 -5.23 -23.65
C ALA A 145 4.72 -6.16 -22.96
N GLU A 146 5.20 -7.25 -22.34
CA GLU A 146 4.36 -8.13 -21.53
C GLU A 146 3.92 -7.44 -20.24
N ILE A 147 4.82 -6.70 -19.59
CA ILE A 147 4.48 -5.90 -18.40
C ILE A 147 3.44 -4.83 -18.75
N GLU A 148 3.59 -4.13 -19.88
CA GLU A 148 2.59 -3.17 -20.35
C GLU A 148 1.23 -3.81 -20.59
N SER A 149 1.20 -5.02 -21.15
CA SER A 149 -0.04 -5.79 -21.33
C SER A 149 -0.72 -6.10 -20.00
N ARG A 150 0.04 -6.55 -19.00
CA ARG A 150 -0.46 -6.80 -17.63
C ARG A 150 -0.98 -5.53 -16.97
N ILE A 151 -0.26 -4.42 -17.11
CA ILE A 151 -0.68 -3.11 -16.60
C ILE A 151 -2.00 -2.68 -17.27
N GLY A 152 -2.14 -2.86 -18.60
CA GLY A 152 -3.35 -2.54 -19.33
C GLY A 152 -4.57 -3.33 -18.87
N GLU A 153 -4.40 -4.63 -18.62
CA GLU A 153 -5.44 -5.49 -18.07
C GLU A 153 -5.88 -5.01 -16.66
N LEU A 154 -4.92 -4.75 -15.78
CA LEU A 154 -5.18 -4.32 -14.41
C LEU A 154 -5.77 -2.91 -14.36
N LYS A 155 -5.37 -1.99 -15.27
CA LYS A 155 -6.02 -0.69 -15.47
C LYS A 155 -7.51 -0.86 -15.76
N SER A 156 -7.85 -1.72 -16.72
CA SER A 156 -9.25 -1.99 -17.06
C SER A 156 -10.05 -2.53 -15.86
N ARG A 157 -9.43 -3.33 -15.01
CA ARG A 157 -10.06 -3.85 -13.77
C ARG A 157 -10.30 -2.76 -12.73
N THR A 158 -9.33 -1.87 -12.51
CA THR A 158 -9.50 -0.73 -11.60
C THR A 158 -10.60 0.22 -12.10
N GLU A 159 -10.69 0.45 -13.40
CA GLU A 159 -11.75 1.24 -14.03
C GLU A 159 -13.12 0.56 -13.92
N THR A 160 -13.18 -0.75 -14.11
CA THR A 160 -14.40 -1.55 -13.88
C THR A 160 -14.86 -1.45 -12.43
N TRP A 161 -13.92 -1.57 -11.48
CA TRP A 161 -14.24 -1.41 -10.06
C TRP A 161 -14.85 -0.03 -9.79
N LYS A 162 -14.23 1.05 -10.30
CA LYS A 162 -14.74 2.42 -10.13
C LYS A 162 -16.11 2.62 -10.75
N SER A 163 -16.37 2.04 -11.93
CA SER A 163 -17.68 2.14 -12.60
C SER A 163 -18.79 1.35 -11.89
N ASN A 164 -18.42 0.36 -11.10
CA ASN A 164 -19.35 -0.49 -10.35
C ASN A 164 -19.74 0.09 -9.00
N ILE A 165 -19.02 1.09 -8.49
CA ILE A 165 -19.34 1.72 -7.21
C ILE A 165 -20.77 2.27 -7.20
N PRO A 166 -21.59 2.00 -6.16
CA PRO A 166 -22.89 2.64 -5.96
C PRO A 166 -22.76 4.17 -5.85
N THR A 167 -23.74 4.91 -6.36
CA THR A 167 -23.74 6.38 -6.34
C THR A 167 -23.49 6.96 -4.94
N GLY A 168 -24.03 6.31 -3.89
CA GLY A 168 -23.83 6.76 -2.52
C GLY A 168 -22.41 6.62 -1.99
N LEU A 169 -21.58 5.74 -2.56
CA LEU A 169 -20.16 5.55 -2.24
C LEU A 169 -19.24 6.19 -3.28
N ASP A 170 -19.77 6.80 -4.34
CA ASP A 170 -18.96 7.46 -5.35
C ASP A 170 -18.26 8.68 -4.77
N PHE A 171 -16.95 8.58 -4.63
CA PHE A 171 -16.10 9.63 -4.06
C PHE A 171 -15.80 10.77 -5.04
N THR A 172 -16.21 10.67 -6.31
CA THR A 172 -16.16 11.78 -7.26
C THR A 172 -17.37 12.68 -7.13
N ASP A 173 -18.45 12.21 -6.50
CA ASP A 173 -19.63 12.98 -6.13
C ASP A 173 -19.36 13.74 -4.82
N LYS A 174 -19.39 15.08 -4.90
CA LYS A 174 -19.11 16.00 -3.77
C LYS A 174 -20.32 16.26 -2.89
N GLU A 175 -21.46 15.61 -3.14
CA GLU A 175 -22.62 15.78 -2.24
C GLU A 175 -22.28 15.32 -0.82
N ASP A 176 -22.55 16.20 0.15
CA ASP A 176 -22.40 15.90 1.56
C ASP A 176 -23.56 15.03 2.05
N LYS A 177 -23.26 13.76 2.33
CA LYS A 177 -24.20 12.76 2.84
C LYS A 177 -24.00 12.41 4.31
N GLY A 178 -23.23 13.22 5.01
CA GLY A 178 -22.90 13.02 6.43
C GLY A 178 -21.52 12.40 6.66
N PRO A 179 -21.01 12.51 7.91
CA PRO A 179 -19.61 12.20 8.24
C PRO A 179 -19.23 10.73 8.02
N ASP A 180 -20.13 9.77 8.28
CA ASP A 180 -19.83 8.35 8.13
C ASP A 180 -19.71 7.96 6.66
N ILE A 181 -20.59 8.44 5.81
CA ILE A 181 -20.53 8.22 4.36
C ILE A 181 -19.28 8.90 3.78
N LEU A 182 -18.95 10.11 4.25
CA LEU A 182 -17.74 10.81 3.85
C LEU A 182 -16.48 9.99 4.20
N ARG A 183 -16.42 9.41 5.40
CA ARG A 183 -15.33 8.52 5.82
C ARG A 183 -15.19 7.32 4.87
N CYS A 184 -16.30 6.65 4.53
CA CYS A 184 -16.32 5.53 3.58
C CYS A 184 -15.82 5.96 2.19
N LYS A 185 -16.34 7.08 1.65
CA LYS A 185 -15.92 7.65 0.36
C LYS A 185 -14.43 7.96 0.34
N LEU A 186 -13.90 8.65 1.37
CA LEU A 186 -12.48 9.01 1.46
C LEU A 186 -11.59 7.77 1.58
N SER A 187 -11.98 6.78 2.37
CA SER A 187 -11.23 5.53 2.51
C SER A 187 -11.14 4.77 1.17
N LEU A 188 -12.25 4.65 0.45
CA LEU A 188 -12.26 4.03 -0.89
C LEU A 188 -11.43 4.83 -1.89
N ALA A 189 -11.52 6.16 -1.87
CA ALA A 189 -10.77 7.04 -2.76
C ALA A 189 -9.26 6.91 -2.54
N LEU A 190 -8.80 6.97 -1.30
CA LEU A 190 -7.38 6.83 -0.94
C LEU A 190 -6.84 5.47 -1.40
N HIS A 191 -7.57 4.40 -1.15
CA HIS A 191 -7.18 3.06 -1.57
C HIS A 191 -7.17 2.92 -3.10
N TYR A 192 -8.17 3.47 -3.80
CA TYR A 192 -8.25 3.45 -5.26
C TYR A 192 -7.10 4.21 -5.93
N TYR A 193 -6.84 5.44 -5.49
CA TYR A 193 -5.73 6.21 -6.06
C TYR A 193 -4.37 5.60 -5.71
N SER A 194 -4.22 5.01 -4.52
CA SER A 194 -3.02 4.25 -4.16
C SER A 194 -2.78 3.07 -5.09
N ALA A 195 -3.82 2.28 -5.37
CA ALA A 195 -3.72 1.16 -6.32
C ALA A 195 -3.31 1.63 -7.72
N ARG A 196 -3.87 2.75 -8.21
CA ARG A 196 -3.51 3.33 -9.52
C ARG A 196 -2.09 3.87 -9.56
N ILE A 197 -1.63 4.52 -8.49
CA ILE A 197 -0.24 4.97 -8.37
C ILE A 197 0.69 3.77 -8.41
N THR A 198 0.41 2.72 -7.62
CA THR A 198 1.19 1.49 -7.60
C THR A 198 1.25 0.87 -9.00
N LEU A 199 0.11 0.79 -9.69
CA LEU A 199 0.02 0.21 -11.03
C LEU A 199 0.88 0.94 -12.07
N GLY A 200 0.85 2.27 -12.08
CA GLY A 200 1.49 3.05 -13.15
C GLY A 200 2.90 3.55 -12.80
N ARG A 201 3.34 3.42 -11.53
CA ARG A 201 4.67 3.86 -11.08
C ARG A 201 5.83 3.29 -11.91
N PRO A 202 5.84 2.02 -12.35
CA PRO A 202 6.90 1.51 -13.21
C PRO A 202 7.01 2.27 -14.54
N CYS A 203 5.88 2.69 -15.11
CA CYS A 203 5.84 3.46 -16.35
C CYS A 203 6.40 4.87 -16.16
N LEU A 204 6.12 5.53 -15.04
CA LEU A 204 6.65 6.85 -14.70
C LEU A 204 8.18 6.85 -14.66
N CYS A 205 8.81 5.78 -14.20
CA CYS A 205 10.26 5.69 -14.01
C CYS A 205 11.03 5.32 -15.28
N ARG A 206 10.36 4.88 -16.33
CA ARG A 206 11.03 4.46 -17.55
C ARG A 206 11.64 5.63 -18.34
N ARG A 207 12.92 5.45 -18.75
CA ARG A 207 13.65 6.46 -19.51
C ARG A 207 13.11 6.65 -20.92
N ASP A 208 12.71 5.57 -21.59
CA ASP A 208 12.13 5.58 -22.92
C ASP A 208 10.76 6.29 -22.95
N ALA A 209 9.96 6.16 -21.90
CA ALA A 209 8.70 6.90 -21.75
C ALA A 209 8.89 8.43 -21.63
N ARG A 210 10.08 8.88 -21.22
CA ARG A 210 10.45 10.32 -21.10
C ARG A 210 10.94 10.94 -22.41
N GLN A 211 11.14 10.14 -23.46
CA GLN A 211 11.57 10.67 -24.76
C GLN A 211 10.36 11.28 -25.49
N LYS A 212 10.51 12.52 -25.94
CA LYS A 212 9.49 13.21 -26.72
C LYS A 212 9.34 12.55 -28.09
N GLY A 213 8.43 11.61 -28.21
CA GLY A 213 7.99 11.02 -29.46
C GLY A 213 6.80 11.79 -30.04
N THR A 214 6.51 11.59 -31.31
CA THR A 214 5.35 12.20 -31.99
C THR A 214 4.00 11.63 -31.49
N ASN A 215 4.00 10.44 -30.92
CA ASN A 215 2.82 9.84 -30.29
C ASN A 215 3.16 9.41 -28.85
N PRO A 216 2.28 9.68 -27.87
CA PRO A 216 2.49 9.21 -26.51
C PRO A 216 2.52 7.67 -26.49
N SER A 217 3.52 7.09 -25.82
CA SER A 217 3.59 5.65 -25.59
C SER A 217 2.60 5.24 -24.50
N PHE A 218 2.25 3.94 -24.43
CA PHE A 218 1.44 3.40 -23.34
C PHE A 218 2.04 3.76 -21.96
N SER A 219 3.36 3.63 -21.81
CA SER A 219 4.06 4.00 -20.59
C SER A 219 3.92 5.50 -20.25
N HIS A 220 3.90 6.39 -21.24
CA HIS A 220 3.66 7.82 -21.02
C HIS A 220 2.22 8.07 -20.52
N GLU A 221 1.22 7.47 -21.16
CA GLU A 221 -0.17 7.57 -20.71
C GLU A 221 -0.36 7.08 -19.29
N MET A 222 0.27 5.97 -18.93
CA MET A 222 0.22 5.43 -17.58
C MET A 222 0.95 6.29 -16.56
N ALA A 223 2.04 6.96 -16.95
CA ALA A 223 2.72 7.94 -16.10
C ALA A 223 1.80 9.12 -15.79
N VAL A 224 1.09 9.66 -16.81
CA VAL A 224 0.07 10.72 -16.61
C VAL A 224 -1.02 10.25 -15.64
N VAL A 225 -1.57 9.04 -15.84
CA VAL A 225 -2.58 8.46 -14.93
C VAL A 225 -2.08 8.36 -13.49
N THR A 226 -0.80 8.06 -13.30
CA THR A 226 -0.15 7.98 -11.98
C THR A 226 -0.09 9.34 -11.31
N LEU A 227 0.37 10.37 -12.04
CA LEU A 227 0.47 11.75 -11.56
C LEU A 227 -0.89 12.36 -11.24
N GLU A 228 -1.88 12.14 -12.11
CA GLU A 228 -3.27 12.54 -11.84
C GLU A 228 -3.84 11.86 -10.60
N SER A 229 -3.53 10.58 -10.39
CA SER A 229 -3.97 9.86 -9.19
C SER A 229 -3.34 10.42 -7.92
N ALA A 230 -2.06 10.79 -7.95
CA ALA A 230 -1.38 11.45 -6.83
C ALA A 230 -1.98 12.85 -6.57
N ARG A 231 -2.27 13.63 -7.61
CA ARG A 231 -2.97 14.91 -7.49
C ARG A 231 -4.34 14.74 -6.85
N CYS A 232 -5.17 13.84 -7.40
CA CYS A 232 -6.49 13.57 -6.85
C CYS A 232 -6.45 13.12 -5.38
N MET A 233 -5.46 12.32 -5.01
CA MET A 233 -5.26 11.87 -3.62
C MET A 233 -4.98 13.06 -2.68
N LEU A 234 -4.13 13.99 -3.08
CA LEU A 234 -3.82 15.18 -2.28
C LEU A 234 -4.96 16.19 -2.29
N ASP A 235 -5.78 16.24 -3.34
CA ASP A 235 -6.97 17.11 -3.40
C ASP A 235 -8.10 16.63 -2.45
N LEU A 236 -8.06 15.36 -1.99
CA LEU A 236 -9.02 14.84 -1.01
C LEU A 236 -8.79 15.37 0.41
N ILE A 237 -7.56 15.76 0.74
CA ILE A 237 -7.22 16.23 2.07
C ILE A 237 -7.29 17.76 2.13
N PRO A 238 -7.62 18.37 3.29
CA PRO A 238 -7.64 19.81 3.47
C PRO A 238 -6.27 20.46 3.21
N ASP A 239 -6.26 21.76 2.97
CA ASP A 239 -5.01 22.51 2.79
C ASP A 239 -4.29 22.75 4.12
N GLU A 240 -5.05 22.98 5.18
CA GLU A 240 -4.51 23.13 6.53
C GLU A 240 -4.39 21.76 7.21
N PRO A 241 -3.19 21.39 7.69
CA PRO A 241 -2.96 20.11 8.29
C PRO A 241 -3.63 19.94 9.66
N ASP A 242 -4.51 18.94 9.77
CA ASP A 242 -5.03 18.41 11.03
C ASP A 242 -4.89 16.88 11.03
N ALA A 243 -3.78 16.38 11.55
CA ALA A 243 -3.47 14.96 11.56
C ALA A 243 -4.53 14.12 12.29
N LEU A 244 -5.10 14.65 13.38
CA LEU A 244 -6.12 13.95 14.16
C LEU A 244 -7.42 13.77 13.38
N GLN A 245 -7.78 14.72 12.53
CA GLN A 245 -8.94 14.60 11.67
C GLN A 245 -8.76 13.48 10.63
N LEU A 246 -7.57 13.38 10.02
CA LEU A 246 -7.29 12.27 9.08
C LEU A 246 -7.27 10.90 9.75
N TYR A 247 -6.83 10.83 11.01
CA TYR A 247 -6.79 9.55 11.75
C TYR A 247 -8.19 8.99 12.08
N ARG A 248 -9.24 9.80 11.93
CA ARG A 248 -10.64 9.32 11.98
C ARG A 248 -11.08 8.60 10.71
N ILE A 249 -10.38 8.83 9.59
CA ILE A 249 -10.68 8.19 8.28
C ILE A 249 -10.01 6.82 8.20
N ALA A 250 -8.72 6.78 8.53
CA ALA A 250 -7.90 5.56 8.48
C ALA A 250 -6.77 5.62 9.52
N PRO A 251 -6.18 4.48 9.92
CA PRO A 251 -5.04 4.45 10.83
C PRO A 251 -3.89 5.34 10.33
N TRP A 252 -3.16 5.98 11.27
CA TRP A 252 -2.08 6.91 10.97
C TRP A 252 -1.04 6.35 9.98
N TRP A 253 -0.74 5.06 10.08
CA TRP A 253 0.23 4.40 9.21
C TRP A 253 -0.28 4.23 7.77
N CYS A 254 -1.59 4.02 7.55
CA CYS A 254 -2.21 4.07 6.22
C CYS A 254 -2.12 5.48 5.63
N ILE A 255 -2.47 6.49 6.41
CA ILE A 255 -2.41 7.90 5.98
C ILE A 255 -0.97 8.27 5.60
N LEU A 256 0.01 7.88 6.43
CA LEU A 256 1.42 8.10 6.14
C LEU A 256 1.82 7.47 4.80
N HIS A 257 1.40 6.22 4.56
CA HIS A 257 1.68 5.52 3.30
C HIS A 257 1.10 6.28 2.10
N TYR A 258 -0.16 6.69 2.15
CA TYR A 258 -0.81 7.40 1.05
C TYR A 258 -0.15 8.75 0.76
N LEU A 259 0.16 9.53 1.80
CA LEU A 259 0.84 10.81 1.66
C LEU A 259 2.25 10.66 1.07
N MET A 260 3.01 9.69 1.57
CA MET A 260 4.35 9.38 1.05
C MET A 260 4.31 8.95 -0.40
N GLN A 261 3.36 8.10 -0.75
CA GLN A 261 3.21 7.60 -2.11
C GLN A 261 2.88 8.75 -3.08
N ALA A 262 1.94 9.62 -2.75
CA ALA A 262 1.60 10.78 -3.57
C ALA A 262 2.76 11.78 -3.66
N ALA A 263 3.37 12.14 -2.51
CA ALA A 263 4.50 13.06 -2.48
C ALA A 263 5.68 12.58 -3.33
N THR A 264 6.03 11.29 -3.19
CA THR A 264 7.19 10.72 -3.90
C THR A 264 7.04 10.75 -5.41
N VAL A 265 5.87 10.40 -5.95
CA VAL A 265 5.68 10.42 -7.42
C VAL A 265 5.64 11.83 -7.98
N LEU A 266 5.12 12.83 -7.25
CA LEU A 266 5.18 14.23 -7.67
C LEU A 266 6.61 14.79 -7.63
N LEU A 267 7.34 14.53 -6.54
CA LEU A 267 8.75 14.93 -6.43
C LEU A 267 9.62 14.25 -7.49
N LEU A 268 9.32 13.00 -7.83
CA LEU A 268 10.00 12.28 -8.89
C LEU A 268 9.77 12.93 -10.25
N GLU A 269 8.53 13.27 -10.59
CA GLU A 269 8.21 13.98 -11.84
C GLU A 269 8.89 15.35 -11.92
N LEU A 270 8.89 16.11 -10.81
CA LEU A 270 9.64 17.37 -10.73
C LEU A 270 11.15 17.16 -10.97
N SER A 271 11.71 16.05 -10.44
CA SER A 271 13.12 15.73 -10.67
C SER A 271 13.45 15.37 -12.12
N PHE A 272 12.46 14.89 -12.88
CA PHE A 272 12.59 14.64 -14.32
C PHE A 272 12.38 15.90 -15.17
N GLY A 273 12.08 17.03 -14.54
CA GLY A 273 11.78 18.28 -15.25
C GLY A 273 10.37 18.28 -15.84
N THR A 274 9.41 17.65 -15.17
CA THR A 274 7.98 17.59 -15.56
C THR A 274 7.75 17.14 -17.01
N VAL A 275 8.42 16.06 -17.39
CA VAL A 275 8.41 15.56 -18.78
C VAL A 275 7.04 15.05 -19.21
N HIS A 276 6.27 14.45 -18.28
CA HIS A 276 4.98 13.86 -18.61
C HIS A 276 3.83 14.88 -18.57
N MET A 277 3.90 15.90 -17.70
CA MET A 277 2.87 16.93 -17.53
C MET A 277 3.49 18.33 -17.36
N PRO A 278 4.09 18.90 -18.40
CA PRO A 278 4.85 20.17 -18.29
C PRO A 278 4.03 21.36 -17.78
N GLU A 279 2.75 21.44 -18.12
CA GLU A 279 1.84 22.49 -17.68
C GLU A 279 1.51 22.43 -16.18
N GLU A 280 1.68 21.27 -15.55
CA GLU A 280 1.34 21.04 -14.15
C GLU A 280 2.50 21.32 -13.18
N GLU A 281 3.66 21.76 -13.64
CA GLU A 281 4.86 21.98 -12.81
C GLU A 281 4.57 22.81 -11.55
N LYS A 282 3.91 23.95 -11.72
CA LYS A 282 3.56 24.83 -10.59
C LYS A 282 2.60 24.16 -9.61
N ASN A 283 1.62 23.44 -10.12
CA ASN A 283 0.66 22.72 -9.31
C ASN A 283 1.34 21.58 -8.54
N PHE A 284 2.25 20.86 -9.16
CA PHE A 284 3.02 19.80 -8.48
C PHE A 284 3.89 20.34 -7.35
N ILE A 285 4.48 21.53 -7.49
CA ILE A 285 5.18 22.22 -6.39
C ILE A 285 4.21 22.52 -5.24
N ILE A 286 3.03 23.08 -5.53
CA ILE A 286 2.01 23.41 -4.50
C ILE A 286 1.55 22.15 -3.78
N LEU A 287 1.23 21.09 -4.50
CA LEU A 287 0.80 19.82 -3.93
C LEU A 287 1.92 19.12 -3.15
N SER A 288 3.16 19.19 -3.62
CA SER A 288 4.30 18.67 -2.88
C SER A 288 4.51 19.43 -1.56
N LYS A 289 4.38 20.76 -1.57
CA LYS A 289 4.39 21.57 -0.34
C LYS A 289 3.27 21.16 0.62
N LYS A 290 2.05 20.96 0.10
CA LYS A 290 0.91 20.49 0.89
C LYS A 290 1.21 19.15 1.56
N ALA A 291 1.70 18.17 0.79
CA ALA A 291 2.07 16.86 1.32
C ALA A 291 3.16 16.93 2.41
N VAL A 292 4.19 17.76 2.20
CA VAL A 292 5.27 17.96 3.18
C VAL A 292 4.76 18.63 4.47
N ARG A 293 3.83 19.60 4.39
CA ARG A 293 3.20 20.20 5.58
C ARG A 293 2.41 19.15 6.38
N TRP A 294 1.67 18.27 5.70
CA TRP A 294 0.95 17.19 6.34
C TRP A 294 1.89 16.19 7.02
N LEU A 295 2.96 15.79 6.34
CA LEU A 295 3.99 14.91 6.92
C LEU A 295 4.66 15.56 8.14
N PHE A 296 4.88 16.88 8.12
CA PHE A 296 5.39 17.62 9.26
C PHE A 296 4.43 17.57 10.45
N ALA A 297 3.14 17.85 10.25
CA ALA A 297 2.13 17.77 11.29
C ALA A 297 2.04 16.35 11.92
N MET A 298 2.23 15.31 11.12
CA MET A 298 2.28 13.93 11.62
C MET A 298 3.60 13.58 12.33
N SER A 299 4.66 14.33 12.10
CA SER A 299 6.02 14.02 12.59
C SER A 299 6.19 14.19 14.10
N GLU A 300 5.31 14.93 14.75
CA GLU A 300 5.31 15.10 16.20
C GLU A 300 4.96 13.82 16.95
N GLN A 301 4.15 12.96 16.33
CA GLN A 301 3.58 11.77 16.97
C GLN A 301 4.27 10.47 16.55
N SER A 302 5.08 10.48 15.49
CA SER A 302 5.66 9.28 14.92
C SER A 302 7.05 9.49 14.34
N ILE A 303 8.00 8.64 14.74
CA ILE A 303 9.36 8.64 14.18
C ILE A 303 9.33 8.33 12.68
N ALA A 304 8.46 7.41 12.25
CA ALA A 304 8.30 7.08 10.83
C ALA A 304 7.82 8.30 10.03
N SER A 305 6.82 9.04 10.53
CA SER A 305 6.35 10.27 9.90
C SER A 305 7.42 11.37 9.87
N ARG A 306 8.25 11.46 10.92
CA ARG A 306 9.37 12.40 10.97
C ARG A 306 10.41 12.10 9.89
N ARG A 307 10.80 10.84 9.72
CA ARG A 307 11.72 10.41 8.66
C ARG A 307 11.14 10.67 7.27
N ALA A 308 9.87 10.36 7.09
CA ALA A 308 9.14 10.62 5.85
C ALA A 308 9.13 12.12 5.50
N TRP A 309 8.81 12.96 6.49
CA TRP A 309 8.88 14.42 6.32
C TRP A 309 10.28 14.88 5.94
N GLN A 310 11.32 14.46 6.69
CA GLN A 310 12.71 14.85 6.41
C GLN A 310 13.13 14.52 4.99
N LEU A 311 12.81 13.33 4.50
CA LEU A 311 13.12 12.89 3.15
C LEU A 311 12.43 13.76 2.09
N CYS A 312 11.12 13.96 2.23
CA CYS A 312 10.33 14.74 1.27
C CYS A 312 10.68 16.23 1.32
N ASP A 313 10.90 16.81 2.49
CA ASP A 313 11.28 18.22 2.64
C ASP A 313 12.67 18.52 2.03
N LEU A 314 13.66 17.66 2.31
CA LEU A 314 14.99 17.78 1.69
C LEU A 314 14.89 17.71 0.16
N SER A 315 14.13 16.78 -0.37
CA SER A 315 13.94 16.60 -1.81
C SER A 315 13.25 17.82 -2.42
N LEU A 316 12.17 18.29 -1.79
CA LEU A 316 11.44 19.48 -2.24
C LEU A 316 12.31 20.73 -2.25
N ARG A 317 13.11 20.97 -1.19
CA ARG A 317 14.00 22.16 -1.11
C ARG A 317 15.08 22.10 -2.18
N LYS A 318 15.70 20.97 -2.44
CA LYS A 318 16.69 20.82 -3.53
C LYS A 318 16.09 21.09 -4.89
N LEU A 319 14.92 20.52 -5.20
CA LEU A 319 14.23 20.73 -6.48
C LEU A 319 13.81 22.18 -6.64
N ALA A 320 13.17 22.76 -5.62
CA ALA A 320 12.71 24.14 -5.65
C ALA A 320 13.86 25.12 -5.85
N GLN A 321 15.01 24.89 -5.23
CA GLN A 321 16.21 25.72 -5.46
C GLN A 321 16.66 25.65 -6.93
N GLY A 322 16.71 24.46 -7.53
CA GLY A 322 17.08 24.29 -8.95
C GLY A 322 16.07 24.95 -9.89
N MET A 323 14.79 24.88 -9.58
CA MET A 323 13.69 25.42 -10.37
C MET A 323 13.33 26.87 -10.01
N LYS A 324 14.00 27.48 -9.01
CA LYS A 324 13.80 28.87 -8.50
C LYS A 324 12.40 29.10 -7.91
N TYR A 325 11.83 28.11 -7.25
CA TYR A 325 10.60 28.27 -6.45
C TYR A 325 10.92 28.62 -4.99
N ASP A 326 10.10 29.49 -4.42
CA ASP A 326 10.19 29.84 -2.99
C ASP A 326 9.61 28.72 -2.13
N VAL A 327 10.36 28.29 -1.11
CA VAL A 327 9.99 27.30 -0.10
C VAL A 327 10.28 27.81 1.32
N SER A 328 10.43 29.13 1.49
CA SER A 328 10.66 29.75 2.79
C SER A 328 9.50 29.58 3.76
N ASP A 329 8.29 29.36 3.24
CA ASP A 329 7.04 29.08 3.95
C ASP A 329 6.93 27.63 4.50
N MET A 330 7.91 26.78 4.20
CA MET A 330 7.88 25.38 4.62
C MET A 330 8.34 25.24 6.07
N PRO A 331 7.63 24.40 6.87
CA PRO A 331 7.97 24.20 8.27
C PRO A 331 9.36 23.58 8.42
N SER A 332 10.05 23.94 9.50
CA SER A 332 11.33 23.36 9.90
C SER A 332 11.35 23.19 11.40
N TYR A 333 11.99 22.12 11.89
CA TYR A 333 12.29 22.06 13.31
C TYR A 333 13.31 23.12 13.66
N PRO A 334 13.17 23.80 14.81
CA PRO A 334 14.24 24.65 15.31
C PRO A 334 15.50 23.80 15.43
N TYR A 335 16.59 24.28 14.82
CA TYR A 335 17.89 23.62 14.87
C TYR A 335 18.32 23.51 16.34
N THR A 336 18.17 22.35 16.93
CA THR A 336 18.87 21.97 18.16
C THR A 336 20.23 21.44 17.71
N PRO A 337 21.33 22.18 17.90
CA PRO A 337 22.64 21.63 17.60
C PRO A 337 22.80 20.40 18.49
N GLU A 338 23.02 19.23 17.89
CA GLU A 338 23.43 18.07 18.66
C GLU A 338 24.67 18.47 19.46
N PRO A 339 24.72 18.16 20.78
CA PRO A 339 25.92 18.40 21.54
C PRO A 339 27.02 17.57 20.85
N ARG A 340 27.97 18.28 20.21
CA ARG A 340 29.21 17.65 19.73
C ARG A 340 29.75 16.90 20.92
N SER A 341 29.79 15.56 20.84
CA SER A 341 30.55 14.73 21.72
C SER A 341 32.01 15.12 21.53
N THR A 342 32.47 16.03 22.39
CA THR A 342 33.90 16.28 22.56
C THR A 342 34.50 14.98 23.07
N ILE A 343 35.14 14.25 22.18
CA ILE A 343 36.12 13.23 22.54
C ILE A 343 37.25 13.98 23.20
N GLY A 344 37.14 14.13 24.52
CA GLY A 344 38.18 14.64 25.41
C GLY A 344 38.89 13.42 26.00
N SER A 345 40.15 13.37 25.69
CA SER A 345 41.21 12.50 26.26
C SER A 345 41.00 12.19 27.74
N GLU A 346 41.19 10.90 28.08
CA GLU A 346 41.35 10.38 29.46
C GLU A 346 42.40 11.14 30.30
N PRO A 347 42.28 11.08 31.65
CA PRO A 347 42.89 9.97 32.36
C PRO A 347 42.16 9.46 33.64
N ALA A 348 42.28 8.16 33.80
CA ALA A 348 42.36 7.30 34.99
C ALA A 348 41.93 7.78 36.38
N HIS A 349 41.28 6.80 37.04
CA HIS A 349 41.13 6.47 38.47
C HIS A 349 39.78 6.73 39.16
N GLY A 350 39.10 5.61 39.38
CA GLY A 350 38.72 5.19 40.76
C GLY A 350 37.39 5.55 41.30
N GLN A 351 36.59 4.50 41.41
CA GLN A 351 35.58 4.13 42.41
C GLN A 351 34.09 4.18 42.02
N PRO A 352 33.31 3.25 42.57
CA PRO A 352 31.97 2.94 42.04
C PRO A 352 30.87 3.65 42.85
N MET A 353 29.86 4.15 42.17
CA MET A 353 28.59 4.53 42.81
C MET A 353 27.40 4.21 41.93
N SER A 354 26.56 3.31 42.47
CA SER A 354 25.11 3.21 42.47
C SER A 354 24.30 3.55 41.20
N HIS A 355 23.63 2.53 40.75
CA HIS A 355 22.34 2.41 40.04
C HIS A 355 21.59 3.70 39.69
N ALA A 356 21.52 3.99 38.40
CA ALA A 356 20.43 4.75 37.80
C ALA A 356 19.81 3.88 36.69
N ALA A 357 18.48 3.75 36.76
CA ALA A 357 17.67 2.90 35.91
C ALA A 357 17.80 3.31 34.43
N THR A 358 18.24 2.40 33.61
CA THR A 358 18.22 2.50 32.15
C THR A 358 16.86 2.02 31.63
N ALA A 359 16.25 2.81 30.74
CA ALA A 359 15.01 2.52 30.03
C ALA A 359 15.21 1.35 29.04
N GLY A 360 15.20 0.13 29.57
CA GLY A 360 15.40 -1.10 28.81
C GLY A 360 14.41 -2.24 29.11
N ASP A 361 13.46 -2.05 30.03
CA ASP A 361 12.68 -3.15 30.60
C ASP A 361 11.22 -3.23 30.13
N TYR A 362 10.92 -3.01 28.86
CA TYR A 362 9.54 -3.18 28.35
C TYR A 362 9.29 -4.42 27.49
N TRP A 363 10.20 -5.38 27.44
CA TRP A 363 9.97 -6.66 26.77
C TRP A 363 10.51 -7.82 27.60
N ALA A 364 9.87 -8.11 28.74
CA ALA A 364 10.03 -9.39 29.44
C ALA A 364 8.89 -10.32 28.99
N PRO A 365 9.18 -11.55 28.56
CA PRO A 365 8.11 -12.53 28.30
C PRO A 365 7.51 -12.98 29.62
N LEU A 366 6.19 -12.97 29.70
CA LEU A 366 5.42 -13.61 30.78
C LEU A 366 5.68 -15.12 30.70
N GLN A 367 6.42 -15.64 31.69
CA GLN A 367 6.47 -17.08 31.98
C GLN A 367 5.22 -17.44 32.77
N GLU A 368 4.29 -18.13 32.14
CA GLU A 368 3.26 -18.87 32.86
C GLU A 368 3.78 -20.28 33.17
N ASP A 369 3.95 -20.57 34.45
CA ASP A 369 4.19 -21.92 34.98
C ASP A 369 2.95 -22.78 34.80
N LEU A 370 3.01 -23.78 33.93
CA LEU A 370 2.08 -24.91 33.92
C LEU A 370 2.82 -26.21 34.11
N PRO A 371 2.31 -27.13 34.96
CA PRO A 371 3.03 -28.34 35.32
C PRO A 371 3.01 -29.39 34.22
N VAL A 372 4.20 -29.90 33.92
CA VAL A 372 4.45 -30.97 32.98
C VAL A 372 4.12 -32.33 33.63
N SER A 373 3.28 -33.12 32.95
CA SER A 373 3.33 -34.57 33.04
C SER A 373 3.27 -35.16 31.62
N ALA A 374 4.39 -35.77 31.23
CA ALA A 374 4.50 -36.55 29.99
C ALA A 374 3.99 -37.98 30.23
N PRO A 375 3.58 -38.71 29.17
CA PRO A 375 4.36 -39.91 28.86
C PRO A 375 4.70 -40.11 27.36
N ASP A 376 5.89 -40.66 27.17
CA ASP A 376 6.42 -41.50 26.11
C ASP A 376 5.82 -41.46 24.68
N ALA A 377 6.66 -41.04 23.72
CA ALA A 377 6.53 -41.36 22.33
C ALA A 377 7.89 -41.81 21.73
N PRO A 378 7.90 -42.75 20.77
CA PRO A 378 9.11 -43.36 20.23
C PRO A 378 9.77 -42.51 19.15
N PRO A 379 11.03 -42.81 18.72
CA PRO A 379 11.84 -41.96 17.90
C PRO A 379 11.47 -42.06 16.41
N ALA A 380 11.41 -40.92 15.73
CA ALA A 380 11.45 -40.83 14.28
C ALA A 380 12.71 -40.08 13.86
N GLU A 381 13.60 -40.77 13.21
CA GLU A 381 14.71 -40.23 12.44
C GLU A 381 14.15 -39.49 11.23
N ASP A 382 14.61 -38.27 10.99
CA ASP A 382 15.06 -37.79 9.70
C ASP A 382 15.74 -36.42 9.84
N HIS A 383 17.03 -36.42 9.69
CA HIS A 383 17.89 -35.26 9.69
C HIS A 383 17.72 -34.46 8.41
N TYR A 384 17.05 -33.32 8.46
CA TYR A 384 17.33 -32.21 7.57
C TYR A 384 18.22 -31.20 8.29
N THR A 385 19.52 -31.31 8.01
CA THR A 385 20.54 -30.34 8.41
C THR A 385 20.44 -29.12 7.51
N TYR A 386 19.94 -28.01 8.04
CA TYR A 386 20.15 -26.69 7.45
C TYR A 386 21.64 -26.32 7.62
N PRO A 387 22.32 -25.86 6.56
CA PRO A 387 23.70 -25.36 6.73
C PRO A 387 23.67 -24.10 7.58
N ASN A 388 24.40 -24.15 8.69
CA ASN A 388 24.72 -22.98 9.50
C ASN A 388 25.63 -22.04 8.67
N VAL A 389 25.05 -21.04 8.04
CA VAL A 389 25.83 -19.94 7.44
C VAL A 389 26.17 -18.96 8.55
N THR A 390 27.37 -19.06 9.05
CA THR A 390 27.96 -18.06 9.95
C THR A 390 28.17 -16.75 9.17
N MET A 391 27.64 -15.66 9.68
CA MET A 391 27.66 -14.29 9.11
C MET A 391 29.04 -13.64 8.96
N SER A 392 30.14 -14.38 9.10
CA SER A 392 31.50 -13.80 9.15
C SER A 392 32.32 -13.92 7.85
N SER A 393 31.71 -14.31 6.72
CA SER A 393 32.43 -14.47 5.44
C SER A 393 31.80 -13.77 4.23
N LEU A 394 30.91 -12.81 4.44
CA LEU A 394 30.41 -11.97 3.35
C LEU A 394 31.35 -10.77 3.20
N THR A 395 32.16 -10.79 2.14
CA THR A 395 32.96 -9.64 1.73
C THR A 395 32.09 -8.43 1.39
N ALA A 396 32.63 -7.23 1.54
CA ALA A 396 31.89 -5.95 1.34
C ALA A 396 31.15 -5.84 -0.01
N GLU A 397 31.57 -6.57 -1.04
CA GLU A 397 30.90 -6.63 -2.35
C GLU A 397 29.55 -7.38 -2.33
N ALA A 398 29.29 -8.23 -1.33
CA ALA A 398 28.03 -8.96 -1.20
C ALA A 398 26.97 -8.19 -0.40
N GLN A 399 27.33 -7.13 0.31
CA GLN A 399 26.38 -6.30 1.07
C GLN A 399 25.52 -5.38 0.19
N ASP A 400 26.03 -4.99 -0.99
CA ASP A 400 25.28 -4.16 -1.94
C ASP A 400 24.15 -4.92 -2.67
N SER A 401 24.12 -6.26 -2.59
CA SER A 401 23.13 -7.08 -3.31
C SER A 401 21.94 -7.55 -2.47
N TYR A 402 21.89 -7.22 -1.18
CA TYR A 402 20.86 -7.75 -0.26
C TYR A 402 19.71 -6.80 0.06
N PHE A 403 19.71 -5.58 -0.44
CA PHE A 403 18.47 -4.82 -0.52
C PHE A 403 17.74 -5.28 -1.77
N PRO A 404 16.45 -5.73 -1.67
CA PRO A 404 15.67 -5.96 -2.86
C PRO A 404 15.69 -4.64 -3.63
N TYR A 405 16.41 -4.64 -4.74
CA TYR A 405 16.60 -3.48 -5.60
C TYR A 405 15.22 -3.10 -6.13
N ASP A 406 14.52 -2.22 -5.43
CA ASP A 406 13.43 -1.47 -6.03
C ASP A 406 14.11 -0.47 -7.00
N PRO A 407 14.05 -0.70 -8.32
CA PRO A 407 14.72 0.18 -9.28
C PRO A 407 14.28 1.64 -9.13
N ILE A 408 13.11 1.84 -8.54
CA ILE A 408 12.46 3.14 -8.36
C ILE A 408 13.01 3.87 -7.15
N THR A 409 13.05 3.20 -6.00
CA THR A 409 13.64 3.78 -4.79
C THR A 409 15.15 3.98 -4.98
N GLY A 410 15.83 3.03 -5.64
CA GLY A 410 17.24 3.16 -5.97
C GLY A 410 17.52 4.29 -6.97
N GLU A 411 16.69 4.50 -7.99
CA GLU A 411 16.86 5.60 -8.95
C GLU A 411 16.46 6.95 -8.34
N PHE A 412 15.42 6.98 -7.50
CA PHE A 412 15.04 8.15 -6.70
C PHE A 412 16.18 8.54 -5.76
N MET A 413 16.71 7.59 -4.99
CA MET A 413 17.84 7.84 -4.08
C MET A 413 19.09 8.29 -4.83
N ARG A 414 19.43 7.72 -6.00
CA ARG A 414 20.55 8.15 -6.83
C ARG A 414 20.38 9.55 -7.43
N SER A 415 19.15 9.93 -7.79
CA SER A 415 18.90 11.27 -8.35
C SER A 415 19.01 12.36 -7.28
N PHE A 416 18.70 12.04 -6.01
CA PHE A 416 18.81 12.98 -4.89
C PHE A 416 20.15 12.90 -4.14
N PHE A 417 20.81 11.76 -4.20
CA PHE A 417 22.12 11.51 -3.59
C PHE A 417 23.10 11.01 -4.68
N PRO A 418 23.46 11.85 -5.68
CA PRO A 418 24.52 11.49 -6.59
C PRO A 418 25.75 11.19 -5.74
N HIS A 419 26.42 10.06 -6.01
CA HIS A 419 27.61 9.62 -5.28
C HIS A 419 28.53 10.81 -5.04
N SER A 420 28.64 11.25 -3.81
CA SER A 420 29.84 11.90 -3.35
C SER A 420 30.91 10.79 -3.34
N ASN A 421 31.75 10.78 -4.37
CA ASN A 421 33.01 10.06 -4.27
C ASN A 421 33.71 10.58 -3.02
N GLU A 422 34.26 9.66 -2.24
CA GLU A 422 35.12 9.80 -1.11
C GLU A 422 34.49 9.58 0.28
N ASP A 423 34.83 8.42 0.80
CA ASP A 423 35.16 8.09 2.18
C ASP A 423 34.34 8.79 3.29
N GLU A 424 33.21 8.21 3.65
CA GLU A 424 32.79 8.23 5.05
C GLU A 424 32.14 6.90 5.42
N ASN A 425 32.89 6.15 6.26
CA ASN A 425 32.46 4.98 6.99
C ASN A 425 31.16 5.25 7.75
N TRP A 426 30.08 4.55 7.38
CA TRP A 426 28.94 4.37 8.26
C TRP A 426 29.08 3.03 8.96
N GLU A 427 29.81 3.02 10.07
CA GLU A 427 29.70 1.97 11.08
C GLU A 427 28.45 2.22 11.95
N CYS A 428 27.71 1.12 12.16
CA CYS A 428 26.56 0.83 13.02
C CYS A 428 25.17 1.08 12.48
#